data_8d8ebbbb89a7290144d9f26ec3005642
#
_entry.id   8d8ebbbb89a7290144d9f26ec3005642
#
_cell.length_a   1.000
_cell.length_b   1.000
_cell.length_c   1.000
_cell.angle_alpha   90.00
_cell.angle_beta   90.00
_cell.angle_gamma   90.00
#
_symmetry.space_group_name_H-M   'P 1'
#
loop_
_entity.id
_entity.type
_entity.pdbx_description
1 polymer ?
#
loop_
_entity_poly.entity_id
_entity_poly.type
_entity_poly.pdbx_seq_one_letter_code
_entity_poly.pdbx_strand_id
1 'polypeptide(L)'
;YKVGVIGPESTGKSTLSKYLANRYAGLWVPEYAREYMESLAPSYVYTREDVLRIAEFQVLQMRELCEHHRLLLSKGYRKDTEGISQPINGLSSVFFDTELIITKVWLLHKYGECPTFVEQALRTYPMDVYLLCYPDLPWQPDPVRENPMLREYLFDWYEREIQALGIPYYIIKHE
;
A
#
# COMPACT_ATOMS: atom_id res chain seq x y z
N TYR A 1 -1.53 -8.72 11.20
CA TYR A 1 -2.22 -8.61 9.90
C TYR A 1 -1.59 -7.52 9.05
N LYS A 2 -1.43 -7.78 7.76
CA LYS A 2 -0.99 -6.82 6.75
C LYS A 2 -2.21 -6.41 5.92
N VAL A 3 -2.58 -5.16 6.01
CA VAL A 3 -3.76 -4.60 5.36
C VAL A 3 -3.31 -3.63 4.27
N GLY A 4 -3.59 -3.93 3.01
CA GLY A 4 -3.35 -3.01 1.90
C GLY A 4 -4.57 -2.11 1.69
N VAL A 5 -4.41 -0.80 1.81
CA VAL A 5 -5.46 0.18 1.50
C VAL A 5 -5.15 0.77 0.14
N ILE A 6 -5.87 0.33 -0.88
CA ILE A 6 -5.62 0.71 -2.26
C ILE A 6 -6.88 1.25 -2.94
N GLY A 7 -6.71 1.82 -4.09
CA GLY A 7 -7.78 2.42 -4.89
C GLY A 7 -7.25 3.56 -5.75
N PRO A 8 -8.07 4.11 -6.65
CA PRO A 8 -7.71 5.24 -7.48
C PRO A 8 -7.37 6.50 -6.67
N GLU A 9 -6.90 7.52 -7.35
CA GLU A 9 -6.62 8.83 -6.75
C GLU A 9 -7.91 9.46 -6.19
N SER A 10 -7.79 10.30 -5.16
CA SER A 10 -8.91 11.00 -4.50
C SER A 10 -10.01 10.07 -3.95
N THR A 11 -9.63 8.94 -3.36
CA THR A 11 -10.58 7.98 -2.76
C THR A 11 -10.44 7.83 -1.24
N GLY A 12 -9.70 8.72 -0.59
CA GLY A 12 -9.58 8.75 0.87
C GLY A 12 -8.66 7.67 1.48
N LYS A 13 -7.84 6.98 0.68
CA LYS A 13 -6.92 5.92 1.14
C LYS A 13 -6.07 6.32 2.34
N SER A 14 -5.38 7.45 2.24
CA SER A 14 -4.46 7.93 3.28
C SER A 14 -5.20 8.26 4.57
N THR A 15 -6.38 8.83 4.48
CA THR A 15 -7.23 9.12 5.65
C THR A 15 -7.68 7.83 6.31
N LEU A 16 -8.15 6.87 5.52
CA LEU A 16 -8.63 5.57 6.01
C LEU A 16 -7.50 4.76 6.65
N SER A 17 -6.38 4.60 5.95
CA SER A 17 -5.23 3.82 6.44
C SER A 17 -4.66 4.36 7.74
N LYS A 18 -4.54 5.68 7.85
CA LYS A 18 -4.12 6.38 9.07
C LYS A 18 -5.12 6.21 10.22
N TYR A 19 -6.41 6.37 9.93
CA TYR A 19 -7.46 6.16 10.91
C TYR A 19 -7.44 4.74 11.47
N LEU A 20 -7.35 3.73 10.60
CA LEU A 20 -7.32 2.33 11.01
C LEU A 20 -6.06 2.00 11.83
N ALA A 21 -4.90 2.49 11.42
CA ALA A 21 -3.67 2.31 12.18
C ALA A 21 -3.79 2.89 13.59
N ASN A 22 -4.33 4.09 13.73
CA ASN A 22 -4.58 4.70 15.04
C ASN A 22 -5.63 3.94 15.84
N ARG A 23 -6.74 3.54 15.21
CA ARG A 23 -7.87 2.87 15.87
C ARG A 23 -7.48 1.51 16.44
N TYR A 24 -6.60 0.78 15.76
CA TYR A 24 -6.17 -0.56 16.14
C TYR A 24 -4.76 -0.61 16.72
N ALA A 25 -4.18 0.55 17.06
CA ALA A 25 -2.81 0.66 17.57
C ALA A 25 -1.79 -0.10 16.69
N GLY A 26 -2.01 -0.08 15.37
CA GLY A 26 -1.16 -0.72 14.36
C GLY A 26 -0.12 0.24 13.79
N LEU A 27 0.77 -0.30 12.98
CA LEU A 27 1.73 0.50 12.22
C LEU A 27 1.08 1.06 10.95
N TRP A 28 1.23 2.36 10.72
CA TRP A 28 0.88 2.98 9.45
C TRP A 28 2.12 3.11 8.57
N VAL A 29 2.01 2.63 7.32
CA VAL A 29 3.05 2.73 6.30
C VAL A 29 2.57 3.75 5.27
N PRO A 30 3.19 4.95 5.19
CA PRO A 30 2.77 6.01 4.27
C PRO A 30 3.05 5.66 2.81
N GLU A 31 2.37 6.35 1.90
CA GLU A 31 2.56 6.23 0.45
C GLU A 31 3.95 6.75 0.03
N TYR A 32 4.88 5.84 -0.19
CA TYR A 32 6.23 6.19 -0.61
C TYR A 32 6.28 6.88 -1.98
N ALA A 33 5.40 6.47 -2.91
CA ALA A 33 5.36 7.08 -4.23
C ALA A 33 5.13 8.60 -4.18
N ARG A 34 4.27 9.07 -3.28
CA ARG A 34 4.04 10.50 -3.04
C ARG A 34 5.30 11.19 -2.53
N GLU A 35 5.91 10.64 -1.49
CA GLU A 35 7.15 11.19 -0.92
C GLU A 35 8.25 11.29 -1.98
N TYR A 36 8.43 10.25 -2.78
CA TYR A 36 9.40 10.23 -3.88
C TYR A 36 9.11 11.32 -4.91
N MET A 37 7.87 11.40 -5.39
CA MET A 37 7.46 12.37 -6.41
C MET A 37 7.60 13.82 -5.91
N GLU A 38 7.24 14.10 -4.66
CA GLU A 38 7.39 15.42 -4.04
C GLU A 38 8.86 15.81 -3.83
N SER A 39 9.78 14.85 -3.76
CA SER A 39 11.23 15.10 -3.67
C SER A 39 11.87 15.54 -5.00
N LEU A 40 11.18 15.31 -6.12
CA LEU A 40 11.68 15.71 -7.45
C LEU A 40 11.52 17.21 -7.67
N ALA A 41 12.38 17.77 -8.53
CA ALA A 41 12.26 19.18 -8.90
C ALA A 41 10.90 19.47 -9.57
N PRO A 42 10.25 20.62 -9.32
CA PRO A 42 8.92 20.93 -9.86
C PRO A 42 8.79 20.84 -11.38
N SER A 43 9.89 21.07 -12.11
CA SER A 43 9.96 20.97 -13.58
C SER A 43 10.40 19.60 -14.10
N TYR A 44 10.69 18.67 -13.20
CA TYR A 44 11.15 17.34 -13.59
C TYR A 44 9.98 16.47 -14.04
N VAL A 45 10.13 15.86 -15.19
CA VAL A 45 9.17 14.85 -15.69
C VAL A 45 9.69 13.47 -15.31
N TYR A 46 8.96 12.79 -14.44
CA TYR A 46 9.38 11.46 -13.99
C TYR A 46 9.39 10.44 -15.12
N THR A 47 10.29 9.48 -15.01
CA THR A 47 10.56 8.45 -16.00
C THR A 47 10.12 7.08 -15.51
N ARG A 48 10.23 6.07 -16.36
CA ARG A 48 10.04 4.65 -16.00
C ARG A 48 10.99 4.24 -14.88
N GLU A 49 12.23 4.70 -14.91
CA GLU A 49 13.27 4.42 -13.92
C GLU A 49 12.87 4.95 -12.53
N ASP A 50 12.19 6.08 -12.46
CA ASP A 50 11.67 6.61 -11.19
C ASP A 50 10.60 5.68 -10.61
N VAL A 51 9.67 5.20 -11.44
CA VAL A 51 8.64 4.25 -11.01
C VAL A 51 9.26 2.90 -10.60
N LEU A 52 10.32 2.46 -11.26
CA LEU A 52 11.07 1.28 -10.86
C LEU A 52 11.74 1.45 -9.49
N ARG A 53 12.34 2.61 -9.21
CA ARG A 53 12.93 2.91 -7.89
C ARG A 53 11.87 2.91 -6.79
N ILE A 54 10.67 3.43 -7.10
CA ILE A 54 9.53 3.37 -6.17
C ILE A 54 9.19 1.90 -5.90
N ALA A 55 9.08 1.07 -6.94
CA ALA A 55 8.78 -0.35 -6.79
C ALA A 55 9.84 -1.10 -5.97
N GLU A 56 11.13 -0.86 -6.24
CA GLU A 56 12.25 -1.45 -5.51
C GLU A 56 12.19 -1.11 -4.02
N PHE A 57 11.95 0.15 -3.69
CA PHE A 57 11.81 0.57 -2.31
C PHE A 57 10.60 -0.07 -1.63
N GLN A 58 9.46 -0.12 -2.29
CA GLN A 58 8.26 -0.78 -1.75
C GLN A 58 8.50 -2.27 -1.49
N VAL A 59 9.21 -2.97 -2.37
CA VAL A 59 9.59 -4.38 -2.17
C VAL A 59 10.50 -4.55 -0.95
N LEU A 60 11.51 -3.69 -0.79
CA LEU A 60 12.37 -3.70 0.39
C LEU A 60 11.58 -3.48 1.68
N GLN A 61 10.69 -2.50 1.68
CA GLN A 61 9.83 -2.17 2.82
C GLN A 61 8.90 -3.34 3.17
N MET A 62 8.26 -3.97 2.19
CA MET A 62 7.42 -5.15 2.41
C MET A 62 8.21 -6.31 3.00
N ARG A 63 9.42 -6.57 2.47
CA ARG A 63 10.31 -7.62 2.98
C ARG A 63 10.68 -7.37 4.44
N GLU A 64 11.17 -6.19 4.77
CA GLU A 64 11.60 -5.83 6.12
C GLU A 64 10.45 -5.93 7.12
N LEU A 65 9.27 -5.46 6.76
CA LEU A 65 8.09 -5.54 7.63
C LEU A 65 7.62 -6.98 7.81
N CYS A 66 7.67 -7.82 6.77
CA CYS A 66 7.33 -9.24 6.88
C CYS A 66 8.33 -10.01 7.74
N GLU A 67 9.62 -9.75 7.59
CA GLU A 67 10.68 -10.39 8.39
C GLU A 67 10.60 -9.94 9.86
N HIS A 68 10.43 -8.64 10.10
CA HIS A 68 10.27 -8.10 11.45
C HIS A 68 9.02 -8.65 12.16
N HIS A 69 7.89 -8.70 11.48
CA HIS A 69 6.66 -9.28 12.00
C HIS A 69 6.83 -10.76 12.33
N ARG A 70 7.51 -11.53 11.48
CA ARG A 70 7.84 -12.94 11.73
C ARG A 70 8.74 -13.11 12.96
N LEU A 71 9.75 -12.25 13.11
CA LEU A 71 10.64 -12.26 14.29
C LEU A 71 9.90 -11.93 15.57
N LEU A 72 8.98 -10.97 15.55
CA LEU A 72 8.16 -10.62 16.71
C LEU A 72 7.22 -11.77 17.11
N LEU A 73 6.59 -12.43 16.16
CA LEU A 73 5.76 -13.60 16.40
C LEU A 73 6.57 -14.79 16.94
N SER A 74 7.81 -14.99 16.47
CA SER A 74 8.68 -16.11 16.91
C SER A 74 9.29 -15.90 18.28
N LYS A 75 9.50 -14.66 18.71
CA LYS A 75 10.11 -14.32 20.01
C LYS A 75 9.12 -14.31 21.19
N GLY A 76 7.84 -14.59 20.92
CA GLY A 76 6.76 -14.69 21.91
C GLY A 76 7.00 -13.86 23.17
N TYR A 77 6.42 -12.67 23.25
CA TYR A 77 6.42 -11.73 24.37
C TYR A 77 7.64 -10.81 24.52
N ARG A 78 7.39 -9.53 24.45
CA ARG A 78 8.21 -8.54 25.15
C ARG A 78 7.88 -8.58 26.63
N LYS A 79 8.88 -8.79 27.46
CA LYS A 79 8.80 -8.36 28.86
C LYS A 79 8.98 -6.84 28.86
N ASP A 80 8.00 -6.12 29.37
CA ASP A 80 8.20 -4.71 29.72
C ASP A 80 9.21 -4.63 30.87
N THR A 81 9.68 -3.42 31.18
CA THR A 81 10.64 -3.14 32.26
C THR A 81 10.11 -3.50 33.64
N GLU A 82 8.82 -3.87 33.76
CA GLU A 82 8.14 -4.22 35.00
C GLU A 82 7.79 -5.71 35.09
N GLY A 83 8.19 -6.53 34.12
CA GLY A 83 7.98 -7.98 34.13
C GLY A 83 6.55 -8.44 33.82
N ILE A 84 5.67 -7.54 33.40
CA ILE A 84 4.29 -7.85 33.02
C ILE A 84 4.28 -8.29 31.57
N SER A 85 3.85 -9.54 31.32
CA SER A 85 3.64 -10.08 29.98
C SER A 85 2.42 -9.42 29.35
N GLN A 86 2.61 -8.30 28.68
CA GLN A 86 1.55 -7.75 27.83
C GLN A 86 1.62 -8.41 26.44
N PRO A 87 0.49 -8.86 25.88
CA PRO A 87 0.45 -9.22 24.48
C PRO A 87 0.87 -7.99 23.69
N ILE A 88 1.70 -8.20 22.63
CA ILE A 88 2.11 -7.14 21.73
C ILE A 88 0.86 -6.71 20.92
N ASN A 89 -0.09 -6.07 21.57
CA ASN A 89 -1.34 -5.62 20.95
C ASN A 89 -1.13 -4.49 19.95
N GLY A 90 0.05 -3.87 19.92
CA GLY A 90 0.37 -2.74 19.05
C GLY A 90 1.07 -3.08 17.74
N LEU A 91 1.56 -4.31 17.55
CA LEU A 91 2.27 -4.72 16.33
C LEU A 91 1.54 -5.84 15.59
N SER A 92 0.30 -6.14 15.93
CA SER A 92 -0.49 -7.19 15.29
C SER A 92 -0.99 -6.80 13.90
N SER A 93 -1.01 -5.51 13.55
CA SER A 93 -1.52 -5.04 12.27
C SER A 93 -0.65 -3.93 11.66
N VAL A 94 -0.43 -4.03 10.36
CA VAL A 94 0.27 -3.04 9.55
C VAL A 94 -0.68 -2.58 8.45
N PHE A 95 -0.87 -1.28 8.33
CA PHE A 95 -1.75 -0.67 7.33
C PHE A 95 -0.91 0.08 6.31
N PHE A 96 -0.90 -0.42 5.08
CA PHE A 96 -0.18 0.19 3.96
C PHE A 96 -1.10 1.19 3.26
N ASP A 97 -0.69 2.46 3.24
CA ASP A 97 -1.31 3.48 2.39
C ASP A 97 -0.71 3.37 1.00
N THR A 98 -1.46 2.73 0.11
CA THR A 98 -0.97 2.35 -1.21
C THR A 98 0.16 1.30 -1.12
N GLU A 99 0.16 0.36 -2.03
CA GLU A 99 1.19 -0.67 -2.06
C GLU A 99 1.49 -1.12 -3.50
N LEU A 100 2.26 -2.16 -3.65
CA LEU A 100 2.89 -2.59 -4.90
C LEU A 100 1.92 -2.90 -6.05
N ILE A 101 0.65 -3.27 -5.78
CA ILE A 101 -0.36 -3.45 -6.85
C ILE A 101 -0.55 -2.15 -7.64
N ILE A 102 -0.64 -1.01 -6.96
CA ILE A 102 -0.81 0.28 -7.64
C ILE A 102 0.41 0.59 -8.51
N THR A 103 1.61 0.35 -8.02
CA THR A 103 2.85 0.54 -8.79
C THR A 103 2.95 -0.43 -9.97
N LYS A 104 2.52 -1.69 -9.79
CA LYS A 104 2.39 -2.66 -10.89
C LYS A 104 1.48 -2.15 -12.00
N VAL A 105 0.27 -1.71 -11.65
CA VAL A 105 -0.69 -1.19 -12.61
C VAL A 105 -0.17 0.10 -13.27
N TRP A 106 0.49 0.96 -12.53
CA TRP A 106 1.15 2.15 -13.07
C TRP A 106 2.18 1.80 -14.15
N LEU A 107 3.07 0.84 -13.87
CA LEU A 107 4.05 0.35 -14.83
C LEU A 107 3.39 -0.23 -16.09
N LEU A 108 2.38 -1.09 -15.92
CA LEU A 108 1.65 -1.70 -17.03
C LEU A 108 0.87 -0.67 -17.85
N HIS A 109 0.16 0.25 -17.19
CA HIS A 109 -0.66 1.25 -17.85
C HIS A 109 0.16 2.26 -18.64
N LYS A 110 1.25 2.75 -18.07
CA LYS A 110 2.05 3.83 -18.68
C LYS A 110 3.16 3.32 -19.60
N TYR A 111 3.75 2.17 -19.27
CA TYR A 111 4.94 1.65 -20.00
C TYR A 111 4.71 0.28 -20.64
N GLY A 112 3.57 -0.35 -20.44
CA GLY A 112 3.20 -1.60 -21.09
C GLY A 112 3.87 -2.86 -20.53
N GLU A 113 4.74 -2.73 -19.52
CA GLU A 113 5.46 -3.86 -18.94
C GLU A 113 5.64 -3.72 -17.43
N CYS A 114 5.70 -4.84 -16.75
CA CYS A 114 6.00 -4.91 -15.33
C CYS A 114 7.17 -5.88 -15.09
N PRO A 115 8.23 -5.48 -14.40
CA PRO A 115 9.34 -6.36 -14.09
C PRO A 115 8.93 -7.55 -13.23
N THR A 116 9.57 -8.69 -13.48
CA THR A 116 9.29 -9.96 -12.78
C THR A 116 9.45 -9.83 -11.26
N PHE A 117 10.38 -9.01 -10.76
CA PHE A 117 10.58 -8.85 -9.32
C PHE A 117 9.34 -8.28 -8.60
N VAL A 118 8.54 -7.43 -9.27
CA VAL A 118 7.29 -6.88 -8.73
C VAL A 118 6.25 -7.99 -8.55
N GLU A 119 6.06 -8.81 -9.58
CA GLU A 119 5.17 -9.96 -9.55
C GLU A 119 5.58 -10.98 -8.47
N GLN A 120 6.87 -11.26 -8.37
CA GLN A 120 7.42 -12.15 -7.36
C GLN A 120 7.21 -11.61 -5.94
N ALA A 121 7.43 -10.30 -5.73
CA ALA A 121 7.24 -9.68 -4.43
C ALA A 121 5.79 -9.75 -3.95
N LEU A 122 4.82 -9.48 -4.82
CA LEU A 122 3.40 -9.60 -4.51
C LEU A 122 3.01 -11.02 -4.06
N ARG A 123 3.65 -12.05 -4.60
CA ARG A 123 3.43 -13.46 -4.22
C ARG A 123 4.21 -13.87 -2.98
N THR A 124 5.41 -13.31 -2.79
CA THR A 124 6.30 -13.67 -1.67
C THR A 124 5.91 -12.97 -0.37
N TYR A 125 5.40 -11.74 -0.48
CA TYR A 125 5.02 -10.88 0.66
C TYR A 125 3.55 -10.46 0.56
N PRO A 126 2.58 -11.41 0.47
CA PRO A 126 1.18 -11.06 0.26
C PRO A 126 0.62 -10.27 1.43
N MET A 127 -0.33 -9.38 1.13
CA MET A 127 -1.22 -8.83 2.15
C MET A 127 -2.16 -9.92 2.66
N ASP A 128 -2.67 -9.77 3.88
CA ASP A 128 -3.69 -10.68 4.43
C ASP A 128 -5.09 -10.28 3.95
N VAL A 129 -5.29 -8.98 3.67
CA VAL A 129 -6.55 -8.43 3.17
C VAL A 129 -6.31 -7.09 2.45
N TYR A 130 -7.13 -6.79 1.47
CA TYR A 130 -7.20 -5.48 0.84
C TYR A 130 -8.47 -4.72 1.19
N LEU A 131 -8.34 -3.43 1.39
CA LEU A 131 -9.43 -2.47 1.41
C LEU A 131 -9.34 -1.65 0.12
N LEU A 132 -10.25 -1.94 -0.82
CA LEU A 132 -10.28 -1.31 -2.14
C LEU A 132 -11.26 -0.13 -2.11
N CYS A 133 -10.73 1.09 -2.07
CA CYS A 133 -11.52 2.32 -2.00
C CYS A 133 -12.16 2.63 -3.35
N TYR A 134 -13.49 2.74 -3.35
CA TYR A 134 -14.27 3.08 -4.54
C TYR A 134 -14.16 4.58 -4.86
N PRO A 135 -14.14 4.99 -6.15
CA PRO A 135 -13.98 6.39 -6.55
C PRO A 135 -15.29 7.21 -6.48
N ASP A 136 -16.00 7.19 -5.36
CA ASP A 136 -17.22 7.95 -5.12
C ASP A 136 -17.01 9.33 -4.47
N LEU A 137 -15.80 9.61 -4.00
CA LEU A 137 -15.44 10.95 -3.55
C LEU A 137 -15.15 11.90 -4.72
N PRO A 138 -15.45 13.20 -4.58
CA PRO A 138 -15.08 14.20 -5.58
C PRO A 138 -13.57 14.21 -5.84
N TRP A 139 -13.21 14.45 -7.11
CA TRP A 139 -11.81 14.67 -7.47
C TRP A 139 -11.26 15.92 -6.77
N GLN A 140 -10.11 15.77 -6.15
CA GLN A 140 -9.35 16.88 -5.59
C GLN A 140 -8.04 17.03 -6.39
N PRO A 141 -7.83 18.18 -7.06
CA PRO A 141 -6.58 18.45 -7.78
C PRO A 141 -5.38 18.40 -6.84
N ASP A 142 -4.29 17.83 -7.34
CA ASP A 142 -3.03 17.68 -6.59
C ASP A 142 -1.91 17.52 -7.62
N PRO A 143 -0.73 18.15 -7.46
CA PRO A 143 0.35 18.12 -8.44
C PRO A 143 0.84 16.72 -8.84
N VAL A 144 0.64 15.72 -7.99
CA VAL A 144 1.07 14.32 -8.24
C VAL A 144 -0.06 13.42 -8.73
N ARG A 145 -1.26 13.96 -9.00
CA ARG A 145 -2.41 13.22 -9.52
C ARG A 145 -2.61 13.45 -11.01
N GLU A 146 -2.75 12.37 -11.76
CA GLU A 146 -2.74 12.44 -13.22
C GLU A 146 -4.04 11.94 -13.90
N ASN A 147 -4.89 11.15 -13.22
CA ASN A 147 -5.91 10.32 -13.86
C ASN A 147 -7.34 10.60 -13.40
N PRO A 148 -7.86 11.86 -13.50
CA PRO A 148 -9.20 12.19 -13.02
C PRO A 148 -10.31 11.42 -13.74
N MET A 149 -10.14 11.10 -15.04
CA MET A 149 -11.14 10.44 -15.89
C MET A 149 -11.01 8.92 -15.90
N LEU A 150 -9.94 8.36 -15.32
CA LEU A 150 -9.64 6.93 -15.37
C LEU A 150 -9.90 6.20 -14.05
N ARG A 151 -10.52 6.86 -13.07
CA ARG A 151 -10.66 6.29 -11.73
C ARG A 151 -11.43 4.98 -11.69
N GLU A 152 -12.55 4.87 -12.39
CA GLU A 152 -13.33 3.62 -12.46
C GLU A 152 -12.56 2.53 -13.21
N TYR A 153 -11.93 2.86 -14.32
CA TYR A 153 -11.09 1.93 -15.08
C TYR A 153 -9.92 1.38 -14.23
N LEU A 154 -9.25 2.23 -13.48
CA LEU A 154 -8.15 1.82 -12.58
C LEU A 154 -8.68 1.01 -11.39
N PHE A 155 -9.84 1.38 -10.85
CA PHE A 155 -10.51 0.60 -9.80
C PHE A 155 -10.75 -0.84 -10.25
N ASP A 156 -11.35 -1.05 -11.41
CA ASP A 156 -11.62 -2.37 -11.98
C ASP A 156 -10.31 -3.15 -12.22
N TRP A 157 -9.24 -2.46 -12.61
CA TRP A 157 -7.93 -3.10 -12.80
C TRP A 157 -7.33 -3.54 -11.46
N TYR A 158 -7.36 -2.71 -10.44
CA TYR A 158 -6.90 -3.09 -9.10
C TYR A 158 -7.68 -4.27 -8.55
N GLU A 159 -8.99 -4.30 -8.74
CA GLU A 159 -9.83 -5.41 -8.32
C GLU A 159 -9.42 -6.73 -9.00
N ARG A 160 -9.20 -6.71 -10.31
CA ARG A 160 -8.71 -7.89 -11.04
C ARG A 160 -7.35 -8.38 -10.54
N GLU A 161 -6.44 -7.47 -10.21
CA GLU A 161 -5.12 -7.82 -9.67
C GLU A 161 -5.23 -8.50 -8.30
N ILE A 162 -6.08 -7.99 -7.41
CA ILE A 162 -6.35 -8.62 -6.10
C ILE A 162 -6.93 -10.01 -6.28
N GLN A 163 -7.92 -10.14 -7.16
CA GLN A 163 -8.57 -11.43 -7.47
C GLN A 163 -7.56 -12.44 -8.02
N ALA A 164 -6.66 -12.02 -8.90
CA ALA A 164 -5.60 -12.87 -9.45
C ALA A 164 -4.61 -13.38 -8.40
N LEU A 165 -4.41 -12.62 -7.31
CA LEU A 165 -3.61 -13.04 -6.15
C LEU A 165 -4.37 -13.97 -5.21
N GLY A 166 -5.70 -14.06 -5.32
CA GLY A 166 -6.54 -14.86 -4.43
C GLY A 166 -6.62 -14.34 -3.00
N ILE A 167 -6.40 -13.03 -2.80
CA ILE A 167 -6.40 -12.40 -1.47
C ILE A 167 -7.80 -11.85 -1.18
N PRO A 168 -8.34 -12.04 0.04
CA PRO A 168 -9.60 -11.44 0.46
C PRO A 168 -9.57 -9.91 0.34
N TYR A 169 -10.68 -9.29 -0.06
CA TYR A 169 -10.79 -7.83 -0.11
C TYR A 169 -12.21 -7.35 0.18
N TYR A 170 -12.30 -6.09 0.57
CA TYR A 170 -13.55 -5.38 0.79
C TYR A 170 -13.55 -4.09 -0.01
N ILE A 171 -14.66 -3.80 -0.69
CA ILE A 171 -14.86 -2.53 -1.37
C ILE A 171 -15.35 -1.50 -0.34
N ILE A 172 -14.65 -0.39 -0.23
CA ILE A 172 -14.98 0.70 0.67
C ILE A 172 -15.65 1.81 -0.12
N LYS A 173 -16.86 2.14 0.24
CA LYS A 173 -17.65 3.25 -0.32
C LYS A 173 -17.93 4.28 0.76
N HIS A 174 -18.03 5.54 0.35
CA HIS A 174 -18.45 6.61 1.22
C HIS A 174 -19.95 6.84 0.99
N GLU A 175 -20.71 6.85 2.06
CA GLU A 175 -22.13 7.21 2.04
C GLU A 175 -22.33 8.70 2.24
#